data_c1eed8f8621f7e61613b295469a08593
#
_entry.id   c1eed8f8621f7e61613b295469a08593
#
_cell.length_a   1.000
_cell.length_b   1.000
_cell.length_c   1.000
_cell.angle_alpha   90.00
_cell.angle_beta   90.00
_cell.angle_gamma   90.00
#
_symmetry.space_group_name_H-M   'P 1'
#
loop_
_entity.id
_entity.type
_entity.pdbx_description
1 polymer ?
#
loop_
_entity_poly.entity_id
_entity_poly.type
_entity_poly.pdbx_seq_one_letter_code
_entity_poly.pdbx_strand_id
1 'polypeptide(L)'
;MSEVTEKKLYGTVLLKADLILEYLFEAEEPQALAIISENTGLTKSTTSKILDTLEHIGYVIKNKSNRTYSIGFKLIKYSSVEVSRMDLESHIYDQLEELHTQFDETVHLGVYQNEKIVTVNKFQSSRPVVCISSEIGETKDLYSSGMGKAVLAELDDKKLLNYINTHDFVAKTDKTIANTQILLTELEEVRQLGYSVDNEENEEGVYCIGASITNITGSGQKIILGAFSISIPKFRASEKKIKELSNAVLRVKSEINASFK
;
A
#
# COMPACT_ATOMS: atom_id res chain seq x y z
N MET A 1 31.61 -8.67 7.27
CA MET A 1 31.16 -7.31 7.61
C MET A 1 31.16 -6.53 6.30
N SER A 2 30.01 -6.49 5.61
CA SER A 2 29.84 -5.68 4.42
C SER A 2 29.47 -4.27 4.88
N GLU A 3 30.31 -3.30 4.56
CA GLU A 3 30.01 -1.88 4.74
C GLU A 3 28.75 -1.55 3.93
N VAL A 4 27.66 -1.28 4.62
CA VAL A 4 26.49 -0.64 4.03
C VAL A 4 26.95 0.75 3.61
N THR A 5 27.20 0.93 2.33
CA THR A 5 27.56 2.24 1.77
C THR A 5 26.33 3.13 1.90
N GLU A 6 26.29 3.99 2.90
CA GLU A 6 25.24 5.00 3.07
C GLU A 6 25.13 5.80 1.77
N LYS A 7 24.01 5.67 1.08
CA LYS A 7 23.73 6.38 -0.17
C LYS A 7 23.75 7.88 0.11
N LYS A 8 24.78 8.59 -0.36
CA LYS A 8 24.89 10.04 -0.20
C LYS A 8 23.75 10.73 -0.94
N LEU A 9 22.75 11.21 -0.19
CA LEU A 9 21.61 11.92 -0.74
C LEU A 9 21.98 13.40 -0.97
N TYR A 10 21.63 13.90 -2.17
CA TYR A 10 21.72 15.31 -2.52
C TYR A 10 20.32 15.94 -2.39
N GLY A 11 20.24 17.17 -1.91
CA GLY A 11 18.95 17.85 -1.73
C GLY A 11 18.21 17.45 -0.45
N THR A 12 18.91 17.38 0.67
CA THR A 12 18.35 17.07 2.00
C THR A 12 17.17 17.96 2.42
N VAL A 13 16.99 19.11 1.76
CA VAL A 13 15.82 19.96 1.94
C VAL A 13 14.52 19.26 1.52
N LEU A 14 14.57 18.35 0.54
CA LEU A 14 13.41 17.56 0.13
C LEU A 14 12.96 16.60 1.23
N LEU A 15 13.90 15.96 1.94
CA LEU A 15 13.58 15.10 3.09
C LEU A 15 12.91 15.90 4.23
N LYS A 16 13.34 17.13 4.43
CA LYS A 16 12.71 18.03 5.44
C LYS A 16 11.31 18.49 4.99
N ALA A 17 11.13 18.69 3.70
CA ALA A 17 9.81 19.02 3.14
C ALA A 17 8.85 17.84 3.26
N ASP A 18 9.32 16.64 3.01
CA ASP A 18 8.60 15.38 3.17
C ASP A 18 8.11 15.21 4.60
N LEU A 19 9.01 15.31 5.60
CA LEU A 19 8.63 15.28 7.02
C LEU A 19 7.52 16.28 7.40
N ILE A 20 7.53 17.46 6.81
CA ILE A 20 6.47 18.46 7.05
C ILE A 20 5.16 18.03 6.39
N LEU A 21 5.21 17.47 5.18
CA LEU A 21 4.02 17.02 4.46
C LEU A 21 3.40 15.80 5.15
N GLU A 22 4.20 14.83 5.58
CA GLU A 22 3.73 13.67 6.35
C GLU A 22 3.04 14.12 7.65
N TYR A 23 3.68 14.97 8.42
CA TYR A 23 3.07 15.50 9.65
C TYR A 23 1.74 16.22 9.39
N LEU A 24 1.65 17.04 8.32
CA LEU A 24 0.41 17.72 7.96
C LEU A 24 -0.67 16.79 7.42
N PHE A 25 -0.28 15.67 6.84
CA PHE A 25 -1.19 14.64 6.37
C PHE A 25 -1.82 13.87 7.54
N GLU A 26 -1.03 13.53 8.56
CA GLU A 26 -1.49 12.82 9.76
C GLU A 26 -2.32 13.72 10.70
N ALA A 27 -2.17 15.04 10.59
CA ALA A 27 -2.87 15.99 11.44
C ALA A 27 -4.33 16.15 11.02
N GLU A 28 -5.29 15.83 11.90
CA GLU A 28 -6.73 15.99 11.66
C GLU A 28 -7.14 17.46 11.43
N GLU A 29 -6.40 18.41 11.99
CA GLU A 29 -6.68 19.84 11.93
C GLU A 29 -5.49 20.65 11.40
N PRO A 30 -5.73 21.83 10.76
CA PRO A 30 -4.65 22.70 10.29
C PRO A 30 -3.68 23.11 11.42
N GLN A 31 -2.37 22.99 11.19
CA GLN A 31 -1.33 23.13 12.22
C GLN A 31 -0.60 24.47 12.17
N ALA A 32 -0.28 25.03 13.34
CA ALA A 32 0.54 26.23 13.47
C ALA A 32 2.04 25.91 13.26
N LEU A 33 2.81 26.86 12.69
CA LEU A 33 4.25 26.71 12.44
C LEU A 33 5.05 26.18 13.66
N ALA A 34 4.71 26.62 14.86
CA ALA A 34 5.42 26.22 16.07
C ALA A 34 5.22 24.71 16.35
N ILE A 35 4.01 24.21 16.16
CA ILE A 35 3.64 22.80 16.36
C ILE A 35 4.31 21.93 15.28
N ILE A 36 4.27 22.35 14.02
CA ILE A 36 4.96 21.65 12.91
C ILE A 36 6.47 21.57 13.21
N SER A 37 7.09 22.68 13.64
CA SER A 37 8.51 22.73 13.99
C SER A 37 8.88 21.76 15.11
N GLU A 38 8.04 21.67 16.14
CA GLU A 38 8.23 20.79 17.29
C GLU A 38 8.12 19.32 16.91
N ASN A 39 7.08 18.93 16.18
CA ASN A 39 6.82 17.53 15.84
C ASN A 39 7.76 17.00 14.73
N THR A 40 8.23 17.85 13.83
CA THR A 40 9.20 17.45 12.80
C THR A 40 10.67 17.53 13.25
N GLY A 41 10.94 18.03 14.45
CA GLY A 41 12.30 18.25 14.96
C GLY A 41 13.10 19.32 14.20
N LEU A 42 12.46 20.10 13.33
CA LEU A 42 13.10 21.15 12.55
C LEU A 42 13.09 22.47 13.32
N THR A 43 14.08 23.35 13.05
CA THR A 43 14.04 24.70 13.63
C THR A 43 12.91 25.52 13.03
N LYS A 44 12.31 26.45 13.79
CA LYS A 44 11.23 27.34 13.30
C LYS A 44 11.62 28.09 12.03
N SER A 45 12.90 28.52 11.91
CA SER A 45 13.41 29.21 10.72
C SER A 45 13.44 28.29 9.49
N THR A 46 13.86 27.02 9.66
CA THR A 46 13.89 26.03 8.58
C THR A 46 12.45 25.68 8.17
N THR A 47 11.59 25.39 9.13
CA THR A 47 10.17 25.05 8.90
C THR A 47 9.46 26.18 8.14
N SER A 48 9.65 27.45 8.56
CA SER A 48 9.06 28.59 7.86
C SER A 48 9.48 28.67 6.40
N LYS A 49 10.78 28.58 6.12
CA LYS A 49 11.30 28.68 4.75
C LYS A 49 10.77 27.55 3.84
N ILE A 50 10.66 26.35 4.39
CA ILE A 50 10.13 25.20 3.64
C ILE A 50 8.64 25.38 3.43
N LEU A 51 7.84 25.76 4.45
CA LEU A 51 6.41 26.01 4.33
C LEU A 51 6.13 27.14 3.33
N ASP A 52 6.90 28.23 3.33
CA ASP A 52 6.75 29.32 2.36
C ASP A 52 6.97 28.81 0.90
N THR A 53 7.93 27.89 0.73
CA THR A 53 8.19 27.25 -0.57
C THR A 53 7.05 26.30 -0.95
N LEU A 54 6.62 25.45 -0.02
CA LEU A 54 5.51 24.49 -0.24
C LEU A 54 4.19 25.21 -0.52
N GLU A 55 3.91 26.35 0.15
CA GLU A 55 2.78 27.23 -0.12
C GLU A 55 2.88 27.81 -1.54
N HIS A 56 4.06 28.35 -1.91
CA HIS A 56 4.30 28.92 -3.23
C HIS A 56 4.05 27.92 -4.36
N ILE A 57 4.50 26.68 -4.20
CA ILE A 57 4.28 25.61 -5.20
C ILE A 57 2.90 24.96 -5.09
N GLY A 58 2.11 25.28 -4.05
CA GLY A 58 0.74 24.81 -3.85
C GLY A 58 0.61 23.41 -3.18
N TYR A 59 1.66 22.92 -2.55
CA TYR A 59 1.66 21.66 -1.80
C TYR A 59 1.09 21.83 -0.39
N VAL A 60 1.11 23.04 0.12
CA VAL A 60 0.56 23.44 1.41
C VAL A 60 -0.33 24.68 1.20
N ILE A 61 -1.38 24.79 2.00
CA ILE A 61 -2.25 25.94 2.08
C ILE A 61 -2.06 26.61 3.43
N LYS A 62 -1.86 27.92 3.43
CA LYS A 62 -1.79 28.73 4.63
C LYS A 62 -3.11 29.47 4.87
N ASN A 63 -3.73 29.23 6.00
CA ASN A 63 -4.86 30.03 6.44
C ASN A 63 -4.35 31.38 7.01
N LYS A 64 -4.67 32.47 6.32
CA LYS A 64 -4.18 33.82 6.67
C LYS A 64 -4.76 34.36 7.97
N SER A 65 -5.95 33.90 8.40
CA SER A 65 -6.64 34.41 9.57
C SER A 65 -6.03 33.89 10.88
N ASN A 66 -5.69 32.61 10.94
CA ASN A 66 -5.14 31.95 12.14
C ASN A 66 -3.68 31.48 11.97
N ARG A 67 -3.08 31.71 10.79
CA ARG A 67 -1.70 31.32 10.44
C ARG A 67 -1.40 29.84 10.59
N THR A 68 -2.39 28.99 10.32
CA THR A 68 -2.21 27.54 10.29
C THR A 68 -1.98 27.05 8.87
N TYR A 69 -1.41 25.85 8.75
CA TYR A 69 -1.05 25.19 7.49
C TYR A 69 -1.75 23.83 7.38
N SER A 70 -2.15 23.47 6.17
CA SER A 70 -2.72 22.17 5.82
C SER A 70 -2.21 21.72 4.45
N ILE A 71 -2.43 20.45 4.11
CA ILE A 71 -2.10 19.89 2.80
C ILE A 71 -2.82 20.64 1.68
N GLY A 72 -2.09 20.94 0.59
CA GLY A 72 -2.59 21.70 -0.56
C GLY A 72 -3.15 20.82 -1.67
N PHE A 73 -4.20 21.29 -2.34
CA PHE A 73 -4.91 20.56 -3.41
C PHE A 73 -4.06 20.23 -4.64
N LYS A 74 -2.88 20.83 -4.82
CA LYS A 74 -2.02 20.50 -5.95
C LYS A 74 -1.49 19.08 -5.91
N LEU A 75 -1.35 18.49 -4.73
CA LEU A 75 -0.96 17.09 -4.58
C LEU A 75 -2.01 16.13 -5.15
N ILE A 76 -3.31 16.48 -5.05
CA ILE A 76 -4.40 15.72 -5.68
C ILE A 76 -4.20 15.66 -7.20
N LYS A 77 -3.76 16.77 -7.84
CA LYS A 77 -3.50 16.80 -9.28
C LYS A 77 -2.43 15.80 -9.71
N TYR A 78 -1.43 15.56 -8.89
CA TYR A 78 -0.38 14.59 -9.22
C TYR A 78 -0.83 13.14 -8.98
N SER A 79 -1.59 12.90 -7.92
CA SER A 79 -2.21 11.59 -7.69
C SER A 79 -3.23 11.25 -8.77
N SER A 80 -4.05 12.21 -9.20
CA SER A 80 -5.07 11.99 -10.24
C SER A 80 -4.51 11.63 -11.61
N VAL A 81 -3.26 11.97 -11.92
CA VAL A 81 -2.61 11.57 -13.20
C VAL A 81 -2.26 10.08 -13.20
N GLU A 82 -1.79 9.54 -12.10
CA GLU A 82 -1.57 8.09 -11.97
C GLU A 82 -2.91 7.35 -11.83
N VAL A 83 -3.87 7.95 -11.13
CA VAL A 83 -5.23 7.48 -10.96
C VAL A 83 -5.97 7.48 -12.31
N SER A 84 -5.88 8.51 -13.14
CA SER A 84 -6.55 8.58 -14.46
C SER A 84 -5.87 7.76 -15.57
N ARG A 85 -4.62 7.32 -15.38
CA ARG A 85 -4.00 6.28 -16.24
C ARG A 85 -4.57 4.90 -15.97
N MET A 86 -5.26 4.75 -14.86
CA MET A 86 -6.10 3.63 -14.51
C MET A 86 -7.56 3.91 -14.92
N ASP A 87 -7.85 4.06 -16.25
CA ASP A 87 -9.22 3.93 -16.79
C ASP A 87 -9.89 2.56 -16.42
N LEU A 88 -9.17 1.78 -15.66
CA LEU A 88 -9.48 0.54 -14.97
C LEU A 88 -10.33 0.74 -13.72
N GLU A 89 -10.41 1.98 -13.21
CA GLU A 89 -10.85 2.21 -11.82
C GLU A 89 -12.32 1.95 -11.58
N SER A 90 -13.21 2.41 -12.41
CA SER A 90 -14.63 2.28 -12.10
C SER A 90 -15.05 0.81 -11.94
N HIS A 91 -14.58 -0.06 -12.83
CA HIS A 91 -14.91 -1.51 -12.76
C HIS A 91 -14.25 -2.22 -11.57
N ILE A 92 -12.98 -1.91 -11.28
CA ILE A 92 -12.27 -2.48 -10.13
C ILE A 92 -12.93 -2.01 -8.81
N TYR A 93 -13.27 -0.73 -8.73
CA TYR A 93 -13.91 -0.16 -7.55
C TYR A 93 -15.23 -0.82 -7.23
N ASP A 94 -16.13 -0.93 -8.22
CA ASP A 94 -17.44 -1.54 -8.05
C ASP A 94 -17.33 -3.00 -7.55
N GLN A 95 -16.39 -3.78 -8.09
CA GLN A 95 -16.16 -5.17 -7.69
C GLN A 95 -15.61 -5.28 -6.26
N LEU A 96 -14.71 -4.37 -5.87
CA LEU A 96 -14.14 -4.37 -4.53
C LEU A 96 -15.11 -3.81 -3.48
N GLU A 97 -15.94 -2.83 -3.85
CA GLU A 97 -17.01 -2.32 -3.00
C GLU A 97 -18.08 -3.39 -2.76
N GLU A 98 -18.44 -4.17 -3.80
CA GLU A 98 -19.33 -5.32 -3.65
C GLU A 98 -18.74 -6.37 -2.71
N LEU A 99 -17.44 -6.71 -2.85
CA LEU A 99 -16.73 -7.63 -1.97
C LEU A 99 -16.76 -7.13 -0.51
N HIS A 100 -16.48 -5.84 -0.30
CA HIS A 100 -16.57 -5.19 1.00
C HIS A 100 -17.98 -5.27 1.56
N THR A 101 -19.00 -4.88 0.79
CA THR A 101 -20.40 -4.86 1.22
C THR A 101 -20.92 -6.26 1.57
N GLN A 102 -20.53 -7.27 0.79
CA GLN A 102 -20.93 -8.67 1.01
C GLN A 102 -20.46 -9.20 2.36
N PHE A 103 -19.27 -8.84 2.81
CA PHE A 103 -18.68 -9.42 4.02
C PHE A 103 -18.57 -8.43 5.18
N ASP A 104 -18.70 -7.12 4.93
CA ASP A 104 -18.41 -6.04 5.86
C ASP A 104 -17.03 -6.21 6.53
N GLU A 105 -16.03 -6.54 5.73
CA GLU A 105 -14.62 -6.64 6.14
C GLU A 105 -13.78 -5.64 5.34
N THR A 106 -12.60 -5.30 5.83
CA THR A 106 -11.74 -4.29 5.18
C THR A 106 -11.18 -4.84 3.87
N VAL A 107 -11.38 -4.10 2.77
CA VAL A 107 -10.82 -4.42 1.45
C VAL A 107 -9.83 -3.35 1.04
N HIS A 108 -8.66 -3.76 0.53
CA HIS A 108 -7.62 -2.87 0.05
C HIS A 108 -7.39 -3.07 -1.44
N LEU A 109 -7.11 -1.97 -2.13
CA LEU A 109 -6.56 -1.96 -3.47
C LEU A 109 -5.15 -1.39 -3.42
N GLY A 110 -4.20 -2.08 -4.02
CA GLY A 110 -2.80 -1.67 -4.11
C GLY A 110 -2.25 -1.73 -5.53
N VAL A 111 -1.39 -0.79 -5.86
CA VAL A 111 -0.65 -0.74 -7.12
C VAL A 111 0.74 -1.31 -6.91
N TYR A 112 1.22 -2.12 -7.87
CA TYR A 112 2.59 -2.61 -7.88
C TYR A 112 3.53 -1.58 -8.46
N GLN A 113 4.42 -1.03 -7.65
CA GLN A 113 5.39 -0.02 -8.06
C GLN A 113 6.71 -0.18 -7.29
N ASN A 114 7.84 -0.15 -8.01
CA ASN A 114 9.18 -0.20 -7.40
C ASN A 114 9.37 -1.35 -6.40
N GLU A 115 8.91 -2.55 -6.75
CA GLU A 115 9.02 -3.76 -5.92
C GLU A 115 8.31 -3.65 -4.55
N LYS A 116 7.28 -2.80 -4.49
CA LYS A 116 6.38 -2.60 -3.34
C LYS A 116 4.92 -2.59 -3.80
N ILE A 117 4.00 -2.77 -2.87
CA ILE A 117 2.59 -2.45 -3.04
C ILE A 117 2.33 -1.09 -2.39
N VAL A 118 1.78 -0.16 -3.14
CA VAL A 118 1.27 1.11 -2.62
C VAL A 118 -0.23 0.99 -2.48
N THR A 119 -0.78 1.16 -1.28
CA THR A 119 -2.22 1.17 -1.06
C THR A 119 -2.84 2.42 -1.68
N VAL A 120 -3.74 2.25 -2.63
CA VAL A 120 -4.40 3.38 -3.34
C VAL A 120 -5.86 3.56 -2.97
N ASN A 121 -6.50 2.51 -2.42
CA ASN A 121 -7.84 2.59 -1.88
C ASN A 121 -8.05 1.61 -0.72
N LYS A 122 -8.97 1.96 0.19
CA LYS A 122 -9.38 1.17 1.35
C LYS A 122 -10.88 1.32 1.58
N PHE A 123 -11.62 0.21 1.49
CA PHE A 123 -13.00 0.09 1.93
C PHE A 123 -13.00 -0.42 3.37
N GLN A 124 -13.29 0.44 4.32
CA GLN A 124 -13.13 0.10 5.74
C GLN A 124 -14.39 -0.57 6.30
N SER A 125 -14.22 -1.69 7.02
CA SER A 125 -15.31 -2.37 7.72
C SER A 125 -16.03 -1.42 8.69
N SER A 126 -17.35 -1.53 8.75
CA SER A 126 -18.19 -0.77 9.69
C SER A 126 -18.09 -1.30 11.13
N ARG A 127 -17.60 -2.54 11.29
CA ARG A 127 -17.43 -3.15 12.60
C ARG A 127 -16.19 -2.61 13.31
N PRO A 128 -16.30 -2.19 14.56
CA PRO A 128 -15.14 -1.76 15.31
C PRO A 128 -14.13 -2.91 15.40
N VAL A 129 -13.00 -2.75 14.75
CA VAL A 129 -11.91 -3.72 14.73
C VAL A 129 -10.68 -3.04 15.25
N VAL A 130 -10.03 -3.72 16.17
CA VAL A 130 -8.68 -3.40 16.57
C VAL A 130 -7.78 -3.60 15.34
N CYS A 131 -7.18 -2.51 14.87
CA CYS A 131 -5.92 -2.49 14.12
C CYS A 131 -5.85 -3.21 12.75
N ILE A 132 -6.53 -2.74 11.74
CA ILE A 132 -5.98 -2.78 10.39
C ILE A 132 -5.43 -1.37 10.13
N SER A 133 -4.16 -1.18 10.47
CA SER A 133 -3.50 0.13 10.52
C SER A 133 -3.15 0.72 9.16
N SER A 134 -3.37 -0.02 8.06
CA SER A 134 -2.98 0.39 6.72
C SER A 134 -3.68 1.66 6.25
N GLU A 135 -2.91 2.60 5.69
CA GLU A 135 -3.39 3.87 5.15
C GLU A 135 -3.22 3.96 3.63
N ILE A 136 -4.00 4.85 3.00
CA ILE A 136 -3.82 5.18 1.59
C ILE A 136 -2.47 5.90 1.43
N GLY A 137 -1.67 5.48 0.44
CA GLY A 137 -0.30 5.94 0.23
C GLY A 137 0.76 5.11 0.96
N GLU A 138 0.38 4.28 1.92
CA GLU A 138 1.30 3.40 2.61
C GLU A 138 1.86 2.32 1.67
N THR A 139 3.14 2.00 1.86
CA THR A 139 3.82 0.95 1.10
C THR A 139 3.95 -0.34 1.91
N LYS A 140 3.63 -1.46 1.29
CA LYS A 140 3.81 -2.80 1.88
C LYS A 140 4.90 -3.58 1.15
N ASP A 141 5.70 -4.33 1.92
CA ASP A 141 6.67 -5.26 1.35
C ASP A 141 5.95 -6.45 0.68
N LEU A 142 6.55 -6.94 -0.41
CA LEU A 142 5.92 -8.02 -1.16
C LEU A 142 5.93 -9.35 -0.39
N TYR A 143 7.00 -9.65 0.34
CA TYR A 143 7.17 -10.96 0.98
C TYR A 143 6.26 -11.19 2.19
N SER A 144 5.83 -10.12 2.88
CA SER A 144 5.12 -10.24 4.17
C SER A 144 3.64 -9.88 4.11
N SER A 145 3.12 -9.48 2.95
CA SER A 145 1.71 -9.08 2.82
C SER A 145 0.94 -9.95 1.82
N GLY A 146 -0.36 -10.11 2.03
CA GLY A 146 -1.21 -10.86 1.13
C GLY A 146 -1.15 -10.30 -0.31
N MET A 147 -1.36 -9.00 -0.50
CA MET A 147 -1.22 -8.38 -1.83
C MET A 147 0.17 -8.57 -2.42
N GLY A 148 1.21 -8.47 -1.59
CA GLY A 148 2.59 -8.59 -2.03
C GLY A 148 2.93 -10.00 -2.52
N LYS A 149 2.58 -11.04 -1.75
CA LYS A 149 2.81 -12.43 -2.16
C LYS A 149 2.02 -12.80 -3.43
N ALA A 150 0.80 -12.25 -3.58
CA ALA A 150 0.04 -12.42 -4.81
C ALA A 150 0.76 -11.83 -6.03
N VAL A 151 1.43 -10.68 -5.88
CA VAL A 151 2.25 -10.07 -6.94
C VAL A 151 3.53 -10.88 -7.19
N LEU A 152 4.25 -11.29 -6.14
CA LEU A 152 5.47 -12.09 -6.28
C LEU A 152 5.23 -13.40 -7.06
N ALA A 153 4.08 -14.04 -6.84
CA ALA A 153 3.70 -15.26 -7.54
C ALA A 153 3.50 -15.06 -9.05
N GLU A 154 3.21 -13.83 -9.50
CA GLU A 154 3.00 -13.47 -10.90
C GLU A 154 4.28 -13.00 -11.61
N LEU A 155 5.35 -12.71 -10.87
CA LEU A 155 6.63 -12.30 -11.46
C LEU A 155 7.25 -13.46 -12.25
N ASP A 156 7.93 -13.10 -13.36
CA ASP A 156 8.81 -14.04 -14.04
C ASP A 156 10.02 -14.42 -13.15
N ASP A 157 10.62 -15.57 -13.44
CA ASP A 157 11.71 -16.13 -12.63
C ASP A 157 12.88 -15.14 -12.46
N LYS A 158 13.19 -14.36 -13.48
CA LYS A 158 14.31 -13.39 -13.46
C LYS A 158 14.02 -12.27 -12.48
N LYS A 159 12.80 -11.72 -12.50
CA LYS A 159 12.39 -10.64 -11.58
C LYS A 159 12.26 -11.16 -10.16
N LEU A 160 11.69 -12.37 -10.00
CA LEU A 160 11.57 -13.00 -8.69
C LEU A 160 12.94 -13.27 -8.06
N LEU A 161 13.89 -13.82 -8.83
CA LEU A 161 15.26 -14.03 -8.37
C LEU A 161 15.96 -12.70 -8.03
N ASN A 162 15.75 -11.66 -8.85
CA ASN A 162 16.29 -10.34 -8.52
C ASN A 162 15.74 -9.82 -7.20
N TYR A 163 14.43 -9.87 -7.00
CA TYR A 163 13.78 -9.47 -5.74
C TYR A 163 14.38 -10.21 -4.54
N ILE A 164 14.47 -11.54 -4.62
CA ILE A 164 15.02 -12.39 -3.57
C ILE A 164 16.47 -12.04 -3.22
N ASN A 165 17.29 -11.72 -4.21
CA ASN A 165 18.70 -11.44 -4.03
C ASN A 165 19.01 -10.01 -3.57
N THR A 166 18.07 -9.08 -3.73
CA THR A 166 18.29 -7.65 -3.45
C THR A 166 17.52 -7.13 -2.24
N HIS A 167 16.59 -7.92 -1.70
CA HIS A 167 15.77 -7.52 -0.56
C HIS A 167 16.15 -8.26 0.72
N ASP A 168 16.16 -7.50 1.82
CA ASP A 168 16.28 -8.07 3.15
C ASP A 168 14.89 -8.48 3.67
N PHE A 169 14.75 -9.73 4.08
CA PHE A 169 13.52 -10.26 4.65
C PHE A 169 13.52 -10.05 6.17
N VAL A 170 13.04 -8.89 6.60
CA VAL A 170 12.96 -8.54 8.02
C VAL A 170 11.68 -9.10 8.63
N ALA A 171 11.78 -9.85 9.73
CA ALA A 171 10.61 -10.32 10.46
C ALA A 171 9.86 -9.13 11.10
N LYS A 172 8.60 -8.95 10.73
CA LYS A 172 7.68 -7.95 11.30
C LYS A 172 6.92 -8.52 12.49
N THR A 173 6.68 -9.82 12.44
CA THR A 173 6.06 -10.62 13.49
C THR A 173 6.81 -11.95 13.59
N ASP A 174 6.49 -12.76 14.60
CA ASP A 174 7.03 -14.11 14.73
C ASP A 174 6.58 -15.06 13.60
N LYS A 175 5.58 -14.67 12.81
CA LYS A 175 5.03 -15.45 11.70
C LYS A 175 5.51 -15.00 10.34
N THR A 176 6.23 -13.90 10.25
CA THR A 176 6.75 -13.39 8.98
C THR A 176 7.65 -14.44 8.31
N ILE A 177 7.37 -14.72 7.04
CA ILE A 177 8.22 -15.60 6.23
C ILE A 177 9.50 -14.86 5.86
N ALA A 178 10.53 -15.00 6.72
CA ALA A 178 11.85 -14.38 6.51
C ALA A 178 12.86 -15.33 5.85
N ASN A 179 12.44 -16.53 5.44
CA ASN A 179 13.29 -17.52 4.78
C ASN A 179 12.91 -17.64 3.30
N THR A 180 13.88 -17.45 2.44
CA THR A 180 13.71 -17.48 0.97
C THR A 180 13.13 -18.80 0.47
N GLN A 181 13.60 -19.96 0.99
CA GLN A 181 13.12 -21.25 0.53
C GLN A 181 11.67 -21.49 0.93
N ILE A 182 11.28 -21.07 2.12
CA ILE A 182 9.89 -21.14 2.60
C ILE A 182 9.02 -20.21 1.75
N LEU A 183 9.50 -18.99 1.45
CA LEU A 183 8.77 -18.04 0.59
C LEU A 183 8.55 -18.63 -0.81
N LEU A 184 9.56 -19.24 -1.43
CA LEU A 184 9.41 -19.86 -2.75
C LEU A 184 8.36 -20.99 -2.73
N THR A 185 8.34 -21.81 -1.69
CA THR A 185 7.31 -22.86 -1.53
C THR A 185 5.92 -22.26 -1.39
N GLU A 186 5.78 -21.23 -0.57
CA GLU A 186 4.52 -20.48 -0.41
C GLU A 186 4.03 -19.88 -1.75
N LEU A 187 4.96 -19.32 -2.55
CA LEU A 187 4.60 -18.74 -3.85
C LEU A 187 4.13 -19.79 -4.86
N GLU A 188 4.65 -21.02 -4.81
CA GLU A 188 4.12 -22.15 -5.61
C GLU A 188 2.68 -22.49 -5.22
N GLU A 189 2.38 -22.51 -3.92
CA GLU A 189 1.00 -22.71 -3.42
C GLU A 189 0.09 -21.56 -3.88
N VAL A 190 0.56 -20.30 -3.82
CA VAL A 190 -0.18 -19.13 -4.32
C VAL A 190 -0.50 -19.28 -5.80
N ARG A 191 0.43 -19.75 -6.64
CA ARG A 191 0.21 -20.01 -8.07
C ARG A 191 -0.86 -21.06 -8.31
N GLN A 192 -0.86 -22.13 -7.50
CA GLN A 192 -1.85 -23.20 -7.61
C GLN A 192 -3.24 -22.78 -7.13
N LEU A 193 -3.31 -22.08 -6.00
CA LEU A 193 -4.55 -21.63 -5.38
C LEU A 193 -5.16 -20.40 -6.09
N GLY A 194 -4.32 -19.57 -6.73
CA GLY A 194 -4.73 -18.32 -7.37
C GLY A 194 -4.91 -17.14 -6.42
N TYR A 195 -4.70 -17.33 -5.12
CA TYR A 195 -4.70 -16.31 -4.08
C TYR A 195 -3.58 -16.56 -3.07
N SER A 196 -3.18 -15.53 -2.35
CA SER A 196 -2.20 -15.59 -1.27
C SER A 196 -2.85 -15.37 0.09
N VAL A 197 -2.16 -15.79 1.14
CA VAL A 197 -2.57 -15.58 2.52
C VAL A 197 -1.49 -14.80 3.27
N ASP A 198 -1.88 -13.81 4.06
CA ASP A 198 -1.07 -13.23 5.13
C ASP A 198 -1.71 -13.63 6.45
N ASN A 199 -1.08 -14.55 7.15
CA ASN A 199 -1.56 -15.08 8.41
C ASN A 199 -0.78 -14.48 9.57
N GLU A 200 -1.04 -13.20 9.86
CA GLU A 200 -0.32 -12.43 10.87
C GLU A 200 1.18 -12.23 10.53
N GLU A 201 1.54 -12.21 9.25
CA GLU A 201 2.93 -12.06 8.80
C GLU A 201 3.36 -10.60 8.76
N ASN A 202 2.45 -9.70 8.32
CA ASN A 202 2.70 -8.26 8.27
C ASN A 202 2.32 -7.57 9.60
N GLU A 203 1.25 -8.04 10.25
CA GLU A 203 0.70 -7.45 11.46
C GLU A 203 0.03 -8.53 12.33
N GLU A 204 0.35 -8.56 13.64
CA GLU A 204 -0.27 -9.50 14.58
C GLU A 204 -1.78 -9.28 14.68
N GLY A 205 -2.54 -10.37 14.81
CA GLY A 205 -3.99 -10.31 14.93
C GLY A 205 -4.74 -10.08 13.62
N VAL A 206 -4.04 -9.94 12.48
CA VAL A 206 -4.63 -9.71 11.17
C VAL A 206 -4.46 -10.94 10.27
N TYR A 207 -5.52 -11.30 9.55
CA TYR A 207 -5.52 -12.34 8.53
C TYR A 207 -6.01 -11.75 7.21
N CYS A 208 -5.20 -11.85 6.16
CA CYS A 208 -5.55 -11.30 4.85
C CYS A 208 -5.55 -12.40 3.78
N ILE A 209 -6.45 -12.25 2.81
CA ILE A 209 -6.44 -13.03 1.56
C ILE A 209 -6.26 -12.04 0.42
N GLY A 210 -5.19 -12.21 -0.35
CA GLY A 210 -4.83 -11.31 -1.44
C GLY A 210 -4.88 -11.97 -2.81
N ALA A 211 -5.14 -11.19 -3.85
CA ALA A 211 -5.04 -11.64 -5.23
C ALA A 211 -4.45 -10.55 -6.13
N SER A 212 -3.70 -10.99 -7.12
CA SER A 212 -3.09 -10.13 -8.13
C SER A 212 -4.11 -9.64 -9.15
N ILE A 213 -3.91 -8.41 -9.63
CA ILE A 213 -4.61 -7.82 -10.77
C ILE A 213 -3.64 -7.80 -11.94
N THR A 214 -3.98 -8.54 -13.00
CA THR A 214 -3.12 -8.68 -14.17
C THR A 214 -3.90 -8.40 -15.46
N ASN A 215 -3.20 -7.88 -16.46
CA ASN A 215 -3.74 -7.71 -17.80
C ASN A 215 -2.84 -8.41 -18.83
N ILE A 216 -3.42 -8.85 -19.94
CA ILE A 216 -2.69 -9.37 -21.09
C ILE A 216 -2.79 -8.33 -22.21
N THR A 217 -1.66 -7.73 -22.54
CA THR A 217 -1.60 -6.74 -23.65
C THR A 217 -1.98 -7.37 -24.98
N GLY A 218 -2.32 -6.54 -25.96
CA GLY A 218 -2.58 -7.02 -27.32
C GLY A 218 -1.42 -7.76 -27.99
N SER A 219 -0.19 -7.63 -27.44
CA SER A 219 0.99 -8.41 -27.84
C SER A 219 1.12 -9.77 -27.14
N GLY A 220 0.17 -10.13 -26.27
CA GLY A 220 0.21 -11.35 -25.46
C GLY A 220 1.10 -11.28 -24.22
N GLN A 221 1.68 -10.12 -23.91
CA GLN A 221 2.49 -9.93 -22.72
C GLN A 221 1.61 -9.73 -21.49
N LYS A 222 1.86 -10.51 -20.44
CA LYS A 222 1.24 -10.33 -19.12
C LYS A 222 1.90 -9.18 -18.38
N ILE A 223 1.10 -8.23 -17.93
CA ILE A 223 1.51 -7.13 -17.06
C ILE A 223 0.79 -7.23 -15.72
N ILE A 224 1.49 -6.90 -14.66
CA ILE A 224 0.94 -6.85 -13.30
C ILE A 224 0.58 -5.39 -13.02
N LEU A 225 -0.70 -5.13 -12.78
CA LEU A 225 -1.22 -3.80 -12.49
C LEU A 225 -1.15 -3.50 -10.99
N GLY A 226 -1.43 -4.51 -10.17
CA GLY A 226 -1.44 -4.40 -8.73
C GLY A 226 -2.01 -5.64 -8.07
N ALA A 227 -2.64 -5.44 -6.93
CA ALA A 227 -3.32 -6.48 -6.18
C ALA A 227 -4.43 -5.88 -5.31
N PHE A 228 -5.35 -6.72 -4.86
CA PHE A 228 -6.30 -6.38 -3.83
C PHE A 228 -6.27 -7.43 -2.72
N SER A 229 -6.80 -7.10 -1.56
CA SER A 229 -6.95 -8.05 -0.45
C SER A 229 -8.19 -7.76 0.37
N ILE A 230 -8.74 -8.81 0.99
CA ILE A 230 -9.70 -8.70 2.07
C ILE A 230 -9.01 -9.08 3.37
N SER A 231 -9.15 -8.23 4.38
CA SER A 231 -8.47 -8.34 5.66
C SER A 231 -9.48 -8.46 6.80
N ILE A 232 -9.26 -9.45 7.66
CA ILE A 232 -10.11 -9.72 8.82
C ILE A 232 -9.27 -9.86 10.09
N PRO A 233 -9.82 -9.57 11.27
CA PRO A 233 -9.18 -9.94 12.52
C PRO A 233 -8.98 -11.45 12.60
N LYS A 234 -7.82 -11.90 13.06
CA LYS A 234 -7.46 -13.32 13.15
C LYS A 234 -8.50 -14.17 13.89
N PHE A 235 -9.11 -13.63 14.95
CA PHE A 235 -10.13 -14.36 15.71
C PHE A 235 -11.43 -14.64 14.93
N ARG A 236 -11.66 -13.95 13.79
CA ARG A 236 -12.77 -14.21 12.86
C ARG A 236 -12.39 -15.18 11.75
N ALA A 237 -11.11 -15.54 11.60
CA ALA A 237 -10.59 -16.39 10.55
C ALA A 237 -10.85 -17.89 10.82
N SER A 238 -12.11 -18.30 10.94
CA SER A 238 -12.47 -19.72 10.97
C SER A 238 -12.27 -20.38 9.60
N GLU A 239 -12.05 -21.69 9.55
CA GLU A 239 -11.88 -22.43 8.27
C GLU A 239 -13.03 -22.19 7.29
N LYS A 240 -14.27 -22.15 7.79
CA LYS A 240 -15.45 -21.82 6.99
C LYS A 240 -15.34 -20.41 6.41
N LYS A 241 -14.99 -19.42 7.24
CA LYS A 241 -14.87 -18.02 6.82
C LYS A 241 -13.74 -17.84 5.80
N ILE A 242 -12.59 -18.46 6.02
CA ILE A 242 -11.45 -18.46 5.10
C ILE A 242 -11.88 -19.01 3.74
N LYS A 243 -12.59 -20.14 3.70
CA LYS A 243 -13.07 -20.73 2.45
C LYS A 243 -14.08 -19.84 1.72
N GLU A 244 -14.99 -19.18 2.45
CA GLU A 244 -15.93 -18.23 1.87
C GLU A 244 -15.21 -17.04 1.24
N LEU A 245 -14.24 -16.46 1.97
CA LEU A 245 -13.48 -15.30 1.51
C LEU A 245 -12.56 -15.65 0.33
N SER A 246 -11.86 -16.79 0.36
CA SER A 246 -10.99 -17.18 -0.76
C SER A 246 -11.79 -17.43 -2.05
N ASN A 247 -12.97 -18.04 -1.96
CA ASN A 247 -13.85 -18.20 -3.11
C ASN A 247 -14.32 -16.85 -3.68
N ALA A 248 -14.67 -15.90 -2.81
CA ALA A 248 -15.08 -14.56 -3.23
C ALA A 248 -13.90 -13.79 -3.86
N VAL A 249 -12.71 -13.87 -3.29
CA VAL A 249 -11.49 -13.26 -3.85
C VAL A 249 -11.18 -13.83 -5.23
N LEU A 250 -11.28 -15.14 -5.43
CA LEU A 250 -11.06 -15.77 -6.75
C LEU A 250 -12.10 -15.32 -7.78
N ARG A 251 -13.38 -15.22 -7.40
CA ARG A 251 -14.44 -14.69 -8.25
C ARG A 251 -14.11 -13.27 -8.68
N VAL A 252 -13.84 -12.38 -7.73
CA VAL A 252 -13.54 -10.97 -8.00
C VAL A 252 -12.27 -10.82 -8.85
N LYS A 253 -11.21 -11.60 -8.58
CA LYS A 253 -10.01 -11.64 -9.43
C LYS A 253 -10.36 -11.97 -10.87
N SER A 254 -11.21 -12.98 -11.09
CA SER A 254 -11.62 -13.40 -12.42
C SER A 254 -12.43 -12.32 -13.15
N GLU A 255 -13.35 -11.66 -12.45
CA GLU A 255 -14.20 -10.59 -12.98
C GLU A 255 -13.34 -9.37 -13.37
N ILE A 256 -12.46 -8.92 -12.47
CA ILE A 256 -11.53 -7.82 -12.75
C ILE A 256 -10.63 -8.13 -13.94
N ASN A 257 -9.97 -9.30 -13.95
CA ASN A 257 -9.04 -9.65 -15.04
C ASN A 257 -9.76 -9.87 -16.39
N ALA A 258 -11.06 -10.19 -16.37
CA ALA A 258 -11.86 -10.33 -17.59
C ALA A 258 -12.28 -8.98 -18.18
N SER A 259 -12.38 -7.93 -17.36
CA SER A 259 -12.78 -6.58 -17.82
C SER A 259 -11.68 -5.87 -18.65
N PHE A 260 -10.46 -6.41 -18.67
CA PHE A 260 -9.33 -5.90 -19.47
C PHE A 260 -9.23 -6.52 -20.87
N LYS A 261 -10.11 -7.42 -21.22
CA LYS A 261 -10.17 -8.06 -22.54
C LYS A 261 -11.10 -7.30 -23.47
#